data_011a6b131267f7b64d31f2a5e1cb9506
#
_entry.id   011a6b131267f7b64d31f2a5e1cb9506
#
_cell.length_a   1.000
_cell.length_b   1.000
_cell.length_c   1.000
_cell.angle_alpha   90.00
_cell.angle_beta   90.00
_cell.angle_gamma   90.00
#
_symmetry.space_group_name_H-M   'P 1'
#
loop_
_entity.id
_entity.type
_entity.pdbx_description
1 polymer ?
#
loop_
_entity_poly.entity_id
_entity_poly.type
_entity_poly.pdbx_seq_one_letter_code
_entity_poly.pdbx_strand_id
1 'polypeptide(L)'
;MTLASLSSTPRVTLIGRLTGLRVPLVVILSFLVVALAIAWSLAPGLFTSYDPVNGTPAQKLLGPSAAHWFGTDHLGRDLYARVVYGTASSVASALIAVVIGVVAGGIIGLLAGFFGGWVDTVFARLVDVLLAIPKFLLAVIVVTAIGFDTTNAAIATGVSAVALFARVMRSEVIKTRQATFVESSFLLGGSRWHILWRHVLPNASRSVLPLAVLQFGDSILVIASLAFLGYGDPPPASDWGLLISIGKDYLKWPWLVYAPALVTIATVLSVNRISRWLRKTD
;
A
#
# COMPACT_ATOMS: atom_id res chain seq x y z
N MET A 1 0.30 52.77 -40.32
CA MET A 1 0.65 51.58 -41.10
C MET A 1 1.66 50.80 -40.31
N THR A 2 1.47 49.62 -39.77
CA THR A 2 0.62 48.47 -40.18
C THR A 2 0.26 47.66 -38.91
N LEU A 3 -1.04 47.51 -38.63
CA LEU A 3 -1.57 46.47 -37.76
C LEU A 3 -1.56 45.18 -38.55
N ALA A 4 -1.00 44.11 -38.03
CA ALA A 4 -1.45 42.74 -38.21
C ALA A 4 -0.37 41.71 -37.80
N SER A 5 -0.55 41.07 -36.67
CA SER A 5 -0.42 39.62 -36.56
C SER A 5 -0.95 39.15 -35.19
N LEU A 6 -2.26 39.00 -35.11
CA LEU A 6 -2.87 38.18 -34.06
C LEU A 6 -2.46 36.74 -34.31
N SER A 7 -1.44 36.26 -33.60
CA SER A 7 -0.96 34.90 -33.66
C SER A 7 -1.97 33.96 -32.99
N SER A 8 -2.45 33.04 -33.77
CA SER A 8 -3.26 31.88 -33.44
C SER A 8 -2.75 31.14 -32.19
N THR A 9 -3.56 31.12 -31.13
CA THR A 9 -3.39 30.21 -30.01
C THR A 9 -3.44 28.76 -30.50
N PRO A 10 -2.44 27.93 -30.23
CA PRO A 10 -2.55 26.51 -30.58
C PRO A 10 -3.63 25.88 -29.70
N ARG A 11 -4.71 25.40 -30.34
CA ARG A 11 -5.67 24.50 -29.73
C ARG A 11 -4.94 23.21 -29.38
N VAL A 12 -4.58 23.06 -28.10
CA VAL A 12 -4.06 21.79 -27.57
C VAL A 12 -5.23 20.82 -27.52
N THR A 13 -5.33 20.00 -28.55
CA THR A 13 -6.29 18.89 -28.60
C THR A 13 -5.90 17.85 -27.55
N LEU A 14 -6.72 17.68 -26.53
CA LEU A 14 -6.58 16.68 -25.44
C LEU A 14 -6.40 15.24 -25.98
N ILE A 15 -6.82 14.95 -27.20
CA ILE A 15 -6.76 13.63 -27.86
C ILE A 15 -5.31 13.27 -28.28
N GLY A 16 -4.43 14.24 -28.51
CA GLY A 16 -3.02 13.97 -28.88
C GLY A 16 -2.12 13.47 -27.77
N ARG A 17 -2.53 13.54 -26.50
CA ARG A 17 -1.72 13.09 -25.35
C ARG A 17 -1.82 11.58 -25.06
N LEU A 18 -2.84 10.89 -25.55
CA LEU A 18 -3.05 9.46 -25.28
C LEU A 18 -2.31 8.52 -26.24
N THR A 19 -1.88 9.00 -27.41
CA THR A 19 -1.24 8.15 -28.44
C THR A 19 0.29 8.01 -28.31
N GLY A 20 0.91 8.65 -27.33
CA GLY A 20 2.37 8.65 -27.12
C GLY A 20 2.90 7.88 -25.90
N LEU A 21 2.05 7.41 -24.99
CA LEU A 21 2.45 6.67 -23.81
C LEU A 21 2.75 5.20 -24.17
N ARG A 22 3.97 4.93 -24.66
CA ARG A 22 4.48 3.55 -24.70
C ARG A 22 4.64 3.08 -23.24
N VAL A 23 3.63 2.37 -22.72
CA VAL A 23 3.71 1.74 -21.41
C VAL A 23 4.81 0.69 -21.45
N PRO A 24 5.88 0.80 -20.65
CA PRO A 24 6.96 -0.19 -20.66
C PRO A 24 6.41 -1.59 -20.35
N LEU A 25 6.89 -2.63 -21.05
CA LEU A 25 6.48 -4.02 -20.83
C LEU A 25 6.52 -4.42 -19.35
N VAL A 26 7.53 -3.95 -18.62
CA VAL A 26 7.68 -4.20 -17.17
C VAL A 26 6.51 -3.63 -16.35
N VAL A 27 5.92 -2.51 -16.77
CA VAL A 27 4.74 -1.93 -16.09
C VAL A 27 3.49 -2.78 -16.39
N ILE A 28 3.34 -3.25 -17.63
CA ILE A 28 2.24 -4.17 -18.00
C ILE A 28 2.34 -5.45 -17.17
N LEU A 29 3.51 -6.06 -17.08
CA LEU A 29 3.75 -7.24 -16.25
C LEU A 29 3.44 -6.96 -14.78
N SER A 30 3.78 -5.77 -14.27
CA SER A 30 3.46 -5.37 -12.90
C SER A 30 1.95 -5.27 -12.66
N PHE A 31 1.18 -4.74 -13.63
CA PHE A 31 -0.28 -4.74 -13.55
C PHE A 31 -0.86 -6.15 -13.56
N LEU A 32 -0.30 -7.06 -14.36
CA LEU A 32 -0.74 -8.47 -14.40
C LEU A 32 -0.49 -9.17 -13.07
N VAL A 33 0.68 -8.99 -12.44
CA VAL A 33 0.97 -9.56 -11.12
C VAL A 33 0.01 -9.04 -10.06
N VAL A 34 -0.24 -7.73 -10.02
CA VAL A 34 -1.19 -7.14 -9.06
C VAL A 34 -2.63 -7.61 -9.35
N ALA A 35 -3.04 -7.67 -10.61
CA ALA A 35 -4.35 -8.21 -10.99
C ALA A 35 -4.52 -9.67 -10.57
N LEU A 36 -3.48 -10.49 -10.71
CA LEU A 36 -3.47 -11.89 -10.25
C LEU A 36 -3.61 -11.96 -8.72
N ALA A 37 -2.86 -11.14 -7.97
CA ALA A 37 -2.99 -11.09 -6.51
C ALA A 37 -4.41 -10.66 -6.08
N ILE A 38 -5.01 -9.69 -6.75
CA ILE A 38 -6.41 -9.29 -6.51
C ILE A 38 -7.37 -10.46 -6.84
N ALA A 39 -7.18 -11.15 -7.95
CA ALA A 39 -8.01 -12.28 -8.34
C ALA A 39 -7.90 -13.44 -7.33
N TRP A 40 -6.70 -13.75 -6.85
CA TRP A 40 -6.49 -14.73 -5.77
C TRP A 40 -7.17 -14.30 -4.46
N SER A 41 -7.12 -13.01 -4.14
CA SER A 41 -7.77 -12.47 -2.94
C SER A 41 -9.29 -12.57 -2.98
N LEU A 42 -9.90 -12.35 -4.16
CA LEU A 42 -11.37 -12.31 -4.32
C LEU A 42 -12.00 -13.67 -4.60
N ALA A 43 -11.31 -14.54 -5.34
CA ALA A 43 -11.87 -15.80 -5.80
C ALA A 43 -10.81 -16.93 -5.77
N PRO A 44 -10.24 -17.28 -4.60
CA PRO A 44 -9.17 -18.28 -4.49
C PRO A 44 -9.58 -19.65 -5.05
N GLY A 45 -10.83 -20.05 -4.88
CA GLY A 45 -11.35 -21.33 -5.37
C GLY A 45 -11.36 -21.50 -6.90
N LEU A 46 -11.17 -20.42 -7.68
CA LEU A 46 -10.98 -20.52 -9.14
C LEU A 46 -9.57 -20.96 -9.53
N PHE A 47 -8.60 -20.82 -8.62
CA PHE A 47 -7.19 -21.07 -8.90
C PHE A 47 -6.67 -22.38 -8.30
N THR A 48 -7.38 -22.94 -7.32
CA THR A 48 -7.03 -24.21 -6.69
C THR A 48 -8.26 -24.90 -6.14
N SER A 49 -8.29 -26.23 -6.26
CA SER A 49 -9.29 -27.11 -5.67
C SER A 49 -8.82 -27.74 -4.34
N TYR A 50 -7.57 -27.52 -3.96
CA TYR A 50 -7.02 -28.07 -2.72
C TYR A 50 -7.47 -27.26 -1.51
N ASP A 51 -7.74 -27.98 -0.39
CA ASP A 51 -8.03 -27.36 0.91
C ASP A 51 -6.74 -26.75 1.50
N PRO A 52 -6.73 -25.44 1.86
CA PRO A 52 -5.57 -24.80 2.44
C PRO A 52 -5.32 -25.20 3.91
N VAL A 53 -6.30 -25.79 4.58
CA VAL A 53 -6.26 -26.11 6.03
C VAL A 53 -6.00 -27.60 6.26
N ASN A 54 -6.69 -28.46 5.54
CA ASN A 54 -6.59 -29.93 5.72
C ASN A 54 -5.54 -30.52 4.76
N GLY A 55 -4.56 -31.21 5.31
CA GLY A 55 -3.51 -31.88 4.56
C GLY A 55 -3.64 -33.40 4.57
N THR A 56 -2.98 -34.06 3.66
CA THR A 56 -2.88 -35.52 3.59
C THR A 56 -1.53 -35.96 4.18
N PRO A 57 -1.52 -36.69 5.35
CA PRO A 57 -0.26 -37.05 6.01
C PRO A 57 0.75 -37.80 5.15
N ALA A 58 0.27 -38.61 4.18
CA ALA A 58 1.11 -39.34 3.23
C ALA A 58 1.83 -38.41 2.21
N GLN A 59 1.39 -37.17 2.07
CA GLN A 59 1.91 -36.18 1.13
C GLN A 59 2.78 -35.10 1.78
N LYS A 60 3.32 -35.36 2.97
CA LYS A 60 4.15 -34.39 3.69
C LYS A 60 5.45 -34.11 2.95
N LEU A 61 5.82 -32.81 2.84
CA LEU A 61 7.12 -32.34 2.35
C LEU A 61 7.48 -32.84 0.95
N LEU A 62 6.46 -33.04 0.08
CA LEU A 62 6.68 -33.34 -1.33
C LEU A 62 7.18 -32.08 -2.05
N GLY A 63 8.15 -32.27 -2.93
CA GLY A 63 8.67 -31.20 -3.78
C GLY A 63 7.66 -30.70 -4.82
N PRO A 64 7.92 -29.55 -5.45
CA PRO A 64 7.12 -29.05 -6.55
C PRO A 64 6.92 -30.08 -7.66
N SER A 65 5.67 -30.24 -8.10
CA SER A 65 5.27 -31.22 -9.12
C SER A 65 4.04 -30.71 -9.90
N ALA A 66 3.63 -31.45 -10.94
CA ALA A 66 2.41 -31.12 -11.68
C ALA A 66 1.14 -31.18 -10.83
N ALA A 67 1.11 -32.02 -9.78
CA ALA A 67 0.00 -32.11 -8.83
C ALA A 67 0.09 -30.98 -7.77
N HIS A 68 1.28 -30.62 -7.33
CA HIS A 68 1.54 -29.63 -6.29
C HIS A 68 2.54 -28.60 -6.79
N TRP A 69 2.09 -27.52 -7.41
CA TRP A 69 2.94 -26.54 -8.09
C TRP A 69 4.04 -25.95 -7.20
N PHE A 70 3.74 -25.67 -5.94
CA PHE A 70 4.71 -25.19 -4.96
C PHE A 70 5.15 -26.26 -3.97
N GLY A 71 4.78 -27.54 -4.23
CA GLY A 71 4.99 -28.64 -3.28
C GLY A 71 3.99 -28.63 -2.14
N THR A 72 4.28 -29.43 -1.11
CA THR A 72 3.45 -29.58 0.08
C THR A 72 4.20 -29.19 1.35
N ASP A 73 3.48 -28.83 2.38
CA ASP A 73 4.05 -28.44 3.67
C ASP A 73 4.26 -29.65 4.62
N HIS A 74 4.72 -29.36 5.83
CA HIS A 74 5.00 -30.34 6.89
C HIS A 74 3.76 -31.11 7.38
N LEU A 75 2.54 -30.65 7.06
CA LEU A 75 1.29 -31.34 7.34
C LEU A 75 0.68 -32.00 6.12
N GLY A 76 1.35 -31.91 4.94
CA GLY A 76 0.86 -32.46 3.67
C GLY A 76 -0.23 -31.62 3.02
N ARG A 77 -0.30 -30.30 3.35
CA ARG A 77 -1.20 -29.34 2.71
C ARG A 77 -0.53 -28.79 1.44
N ASP A 78 -1.30 -28.54 0.42
CA ASP A 78 -0.79 -27.91 -0.82
C ASP A 78 -0.33 -26.47 -0.56
N LEU A 79 0.95 -26.18 -0.83
CA LEU A 79 1.52 -24.86 -0.53
C LEU A 79 1.01 -23.79 -1.50
N TYR A 80 0.71 -24.14 -2.77
CA TYR A 80 0.12 -23.20 -3.71
C TYR A 80 -1.27 -22.75 -3.24
N ALA A 81 -2.11 -23.70 -2.82
CA ALA A 81 -3.41 -23.38 -2.24
C ALA A 81 -3.29 -22.45 -1.03
N ARG A 82 -2.36 -22.73 -0.12
CA ARG A 82 -2.11 -21.88 1.04
C ARG A 82 -1.67 -20.47 0.67
N VAL A 83 -0.81 -20.32 -0.33
CA VAL A 83 -0.37 -19.00 -0.83
C VAL A 83 -1.54 -18.25 -1.47
N VAL A 84 -2.35 -18.92 -2.30
CA VAL A 84 -3.52 -18.32 -2.95
C VAL A 84 -4.55 -17.85 -1.93
N TYR A 85 -4.95 -18.71 -1.00
CA TYR A 85 -5.92 -18.34 0.06
C TYR A 85 -5.35 -17.30 1.04
N GLY A 86 -4.06 -17.38 1.35
CA GLY A 86 -3.36 -16.41 2.20
C GLY A 86 -3.23 -15.01 1.60
N THR A 87 -3.40 -14.89 0.28
CA THR A 87 -3.36 -13.60 -0.43
C THR A 87 -4.43 -12.65 0.08
N ALA A 88 -5.63 -13.17 0.36
CA ALA A 88 -6.75 -12.34 0.86
C ALA A 88 -6.39 -11.64 2.17
N SER A 89 -5.83 -12.39 3.14
CA SER A 89 -5.39 -11.83 4.42
C SER A 89 -4.25 -10.83 4.24
N SER A 90 -3.22 -11.17 3.46
CA SER A 90 -2.05 -10.31 3.22
C SER A 90 -2.42 -8.99 2.52
N VAL A 91 -3.29 -9.05 1.49
CA VAL A 91 -3.73 -7.87 0.74
C VAL A 91 -4.69 -7.01 1.56
N ALA A 92 -5.68 -7.62 2.24
CA ALA A 92 -6.63 -6.90 3.06
C ALA A 92 -5.93 -6.17 4.22
N SER A 93 -5.00 -6.82 4.90
CA SER A 93 -4.23 -6.23 5.99
C SER A 93 -3.40 -5.03 5.53
N ALA A 94 -2.74 -5.13 4.38
CA ALA A 94 -2.01 -4.01 3.79
C ALA A 94 -2.93 -2.85 3.41
N LEU A 95 -4.13 -3.15 2.88
CA LEU A 95 -5.14 -2.12 2.56
C LEU A 95 -5.64 -1.40 3.82
N ILE A 96 -5.95 -2.14 4.89
CA ILE A 96 -6.34 -1.58 6.20
C ILE A 96 -5.24 -0.63 6.69
N ALA A 97 -3.98 -1.05 6.66
CA ALA A 97 -2.87 -0.22 7.10
C ALA A 97 -2.76 1.09 6.29
N VAL A 98 -2.91 1.02 4.97
CA VAL A 98 -2.87 2.22 4.11
C VAL A 98 -4.05 3.14 4.39
N VAL A 99 -5.26 2.61 4.52
CA VAL A 99 -6.46 3.40 4.82
C VAL A 99 -6.31 4.14 6.14
N ILE A 100 -5.85 3.48 7.20
CA ILE A 100 -5.59 4.13 8.50
C ILE A 100 -4.55 5.25 8.32
N GLY A 101 -3.43 4.97 7.67
CA GLY A 101 -2.38 5.96 7.46
C GLY A 101 -2.86 7.18 6.66
N VAL A 102 -3.55 6.94 5.53
CA VAL A 102 -4.07 8.01 4.66
C VAL A 102 -5.14 8.83 5.36
N VAL A 103 -6.12 8.18 6.00
CA VAL A 103 -7.24 8.90 6.62
C VAL A 103 -6.77 9.68 7.84
N ALA A 104 -6.15 9.02 8.81
CA ALA A 104 -5.70 9.70 10.03
C ALA A 104 -4.58 10.70 9.73
N GLY A 105 -3.56 10.30 8.97
CA GLY A 105 -2.47 11.21 8.59
C GLY A 105 -2.94 12.33 7.68
N GLY A 106 -3.81 12.03 6.72
CA GLY A 106 -4.43 13.03 5.85
C GLY A 106 -5.20 14.09 6.62
N ILE A 107 -6.02 13.71 7.59
CA ILE A 107 -6.77 14.65 8.44
C ILE A 107 -5.80 15.52 9.27
N ILE A 108 -4.83 14.90 9.94
CA ILE A 108 -3.83 15.62 10.74
C ILE A 108 -3.06 16.61 9.88
N GLY A 109 -2.55 16.19 8.73
CA GLY A 109 -1.79 17.05 7.83
C GLY A 109 -2.64 18.15 7.19
N LEU A 110 -3.90 17.84 6.83
CA LEU A 110 -4.85 18.83 6.30
C LEU A 110 -5.13 19.94 7.31
N LEU A 111 -5.45 19.57 8.56
CA LEU A 111 -5.75 20.53 9.62
C LEU A 111 -4.53 21.38 9.97
N ALA A 112 -3.37 20.75 10.16
CA ALA A 112 -2.12 21.44 10.46
C ALA A 112 -1.74 22.44 9.35
N GLY A 113 -1.72 22.01 8.10
CA GLY A 113 -1.34 22.85 6.96
C GLY A 113 -2.32 23.95 6.65
N PHE A 114 -3.63 23.71 6.85
CA PHE A 114 -4.67 24.69 6.51
C PHE A 114 -4.84 25.76 7.58
N PHE A 115 -4.95 25.39 8.86
CA PHE A 115 -5.19 26.36 9.94
C PHE A 115 -3.91 27.07 10.36
N GLY A 116 -2.76 26.40 10.33
CA GLY A 116 -1.48 26.99 10.72
C GLY A 116 -1.40 27.31 12.23
N GLY A 117 -0.51 28.22 12.59
CA GLY A 117 -0.36 28.73 13.96
C GLY A 117 -0.09 27.60 14.99
N TRP A 118 -0.78 27.66 16.14
CA TRP A 118 -0.61 26.67 17.21
C TRP A 118 -1.05 25.25 16.81
N VAL A 119 -2.10 25.12 15.96
CA VAL A 119 -2.57 23.82 15.45
C VAL A 119 -1.44 23.15 14.70
N ASP A 120 -0.80 23.87 13.80
CA ASP A 120 0.35 23.38 13.05
C ASP A 120 1.51 23.00 13.97
N THR A 121 1.84 23.87 14.94
CA THR A 121 2.94 23.61 15.88
C THR A 121 2.74 22.32 16.67
N VAL A 122 1.53 22.09 17.20
CA VAL A 122 1.22 20.90 18.01
C VAL A 122 1.29 19.64 17.17
N PHE A 123 0.60 19.61 16.00
CA PHE A 123 0.60 18.42 15.15
C PHE A 123 1.96 18.16 14.53
N ALA A 124 2.71 19.18 14.14
CA ALA A 124 4.08 19.00 13.63
C ALA A 124 4.98 18.34 14.68
N ARG A 125 4.93 18.76 15.95
CA ARG A 125 5.69 18.15 17.03
C ARG A 125 5.32 16.69 17.27
N LEU A 126 4.02 16.36 17.27
CA LEU A 126 3.57 14.96 17.39
C LEU A 126 4.07 14.11 16.23
N VAL A 127 3.96 14.61 15.01
CA VAL A 127 4.47 13.93 13.81
C VAL A 127 5.98 13.75 13.87
N ASP A 128 6.74 14.75 14.32
CA ASP A 128 8.19 14.67 14.46
C ASP A 128 8.61 13.61 15.49
N VAL A 129 7.92 13.51 16.62
CA VAL A 129 8.15 12.47 17.64
C VAL A 129 7.89 11.08 17.05
N LEU A 130 6.78 10.88 16.32
CA LEU A 130 6.46 9.59 15.72
C LEU A 130 7.47 9.20 14.63
N LEU A 131 7.98 10.16 13.86
CA LEU A 131 8.98 9.92 12.82
C LEU A 131 10.40 9.72 13.37
N ALA A 132 10.67 10.10 14.60
CA ALA A 132 11.92 9.81 15.26
C ALA A 132 12.05 8.31 15.64
N ILE A 133 10.92 7.62 15.77
CA ILE A 133 10.88 6.18 16.03
C ILE A 133 10.94 5.44 14.69
N PRO A 134 11.85 4.46 14.50
CA PRO A 134 11.83 3.61 13.32
C PRO A 134 10.46 2.95 13.14
N LYS A 135 9.90 3.07 11.93
CA LYS A 135 8.53 2.64 11.58
C LYS A 135 8.22 1.22 12.07
N PHE A 136 9.14 0.28 11.85
CA PHE A 136 8.96 -1.11 12.25
C PHE A 136 8.88 -1.26 13.77
N LEU A 137 9.73 -0.55 14.52
CA LEU A 137 9.69 -0.56 15.99
C LEU A 137 8.38 0.03 16.52
N LEU A 138 7.89 1.12 15.90
CA LEU A 138 6.60 1.69 16.28
C LEU A 138 5.45 0.68 16.03
N ALA A 139 5.48 -0.04 14.91
CA ALA A 139 4.49 -1.08 14.63
C ALA A 139 4.57 -2.23 15.66
N VAL A 140 5.77 -2.67 16.07
CA VAL A 140 5.96 -3.68 17.11
C VAL A 140 5.41 -3.19 18.46
N ILE A 141 5.72 -1.96 18.87
CA ILE A 141 5.19 -1.38 20.11
C ILE A 141 3.66 -1.39 20.11
N VAL A 142 3.04 -0.94 19.01
CA VAL A 142 1.58 -0.86 18.91
C VAL A 142 0.96 -2.26 18.92
N VAL A 143 1.44 -3.22 18.13
CA VAL A 143 0.87 -4.58 18.09
C VAL A 143 1.02 -5.29 19.41
N THR A 144 2.12 -5.06 20.13
CA THR A 144 2.34 -5.63 21.47
C THR A 144 1.33 -5.09 22.49
N ALA A 145 0.89 -3.84 22.33
CA ALA A 145 -0.08 -3.21 23.22
C ALA A 145 -1.52 -3.64 22.96
N ILE A 146 -1.90 -3.93 21.68
CA ILE A 146 -3.29 -4.23 21.30
C ILE A 146 -3.57 -5.72 21.10
N GLY A 147 -2.53 -6.57 21.08
CA GLY A 147 -2.65 -8.02 20.90
C GLY A 147 -2.14 -8.53 19.55
N PHE A 148 -1.94 -9.85 19.47
CA PHE A 148 -1.27 -10.52 18.33
C PHE A 148 -2.30 -11.21 17.44
N ASP A 149 -2.64 -10.57 16.35
CA ASP A 149 -3.37 -11.11 15.22
C ASP A 149 -3.07 -10.28 13.96
N THR A 150 -3.46 -10.78 12.81
CA THR A 150 -3.18 -10.13 11.52
C THR A 150 -3.89 -8.77 11.39
N THR A 151 -5.08 -8.60 11.98
CA THR A 151 -5.80 -7.32 11.97
C THR A 151 -5.08 -6.29 12.84
N ASN A 152 -4.63 -6.68 14.03
CA ASN A 152 -3.86 -5.81 14.91
C ASN A 152 -2.50 -5.43 14.29
N ALA A 153 -1.83 -6.36 13.62
CA ALA A 153 -0.63 -6.07 12.85
C ALA A 153 -0.88 -5.04 11.73
N ALA A 154 -2.04 -5.12 11.07
CA ALA A 154 -2.47 -4.14 10.07
C ALA A 154 -2.72 -2.77 10.70
N ILE A 155 -3.43 -2.70 11.83
CA ILE A 155 -3.68 -1.46 12.57
C ILE A 155 -2.36 -0.84 13.03
N ALA A 156 -1.47 -1.62 13.64
CA ALA A 156 -0.16 -1.17 14.10
C ALA A 156 0.69 -0.59 12.96
N THR A 157 0.70 -1.27 11.81
CA THR A 157 1.38 -0.81 10.61
C THR A 157 0.75 0.49 10.09
N GLY A 158 -0.58 0.60 10.10
CA GLY A 158 -1.31 1.80 9.72
C GLY A 158 -1.00 2.99 10.62
N VAL A 159 -1.02 2.80 11.94
CA VAL A 159 -0.64 3.83 12.93
C VAL A 159 0.79 4.32 12.69
N SER A 160 1.73 3.40 12.42
CA SER A 160 3.11 3.77 12.11
C SER A 160 3.26 4.58 10.81
N ALA A 161 2.30 4.48 9.90
CA ALA A 161 2.28 5.23 8.64
C ALA A 161 1.63 6.63 8.76
N VAL A 162 0.84 6.89 9.81
CA VAL A 162 0.11 8.16 10.01
C VAL A 162 1.05 9.37 9.89
N ALA A 163 2.19 9.33 10.55
CA ALA A 163 3.13 10.43 10.57
C ALA A 163 3.68 10.78 9.17
N LEU A 164 3.95 9.77 8.35
CA LEU A 164 4.40 9.97 6.97
C LEU A 164 3.33 10.69 6.12
N PHE A 165 2.09 10.21 6.17
CA PHE A 165 0.98 10.81 5.44
C PHE A 165 0.65 12.21 5.95
N ALA A 166 0.70 12.42 7.27
CA ALA A 166 0.49 13.74 7.86
C ALA A 166 1.52 14.77 7.37
N ARG A 167 2.79 14.38 7.32
CA ARG A 167 3.88 15.26 6.82
C ARG A 167 3.68 15.63 5.35
N VAL A 168 3.36 14.65 4.50
CA VAL A 168 3.17 14.89 3.06
C VAL A 168 1.93 15.73 2.82
N MET A 169 0.78 15.38 3.43
CA MET A 169 -0.46 16.15 3.29
C MET A 169 -0.28 17.58 3.77
N ARG A 170 0.38 17.80 4.93
CA ARG A 170 0.66 19.14 5.45
C ARG A 170 1.46 19.98 4.45
N SER A 171 2.53 19.41 3.88
CA SER A 171 3.37 20.08 2.89
C SER A 171 2.57 20.50 1.66
N GLU A 172 1.75 19.61 1.10
CA GLU A 172 0.94 19.88 -0.08
C GLU A 172 -0.18 20.89 0.21
N VAL A 173 -0.76 20.84 1.41
CA VAL A 173 -1.79 21.81 1.84
C VAL A 173 -1.20 23.22 1.96
N ILE A 174 -0.02 23.37 2.58
CA ILE A 174 0.67 24.67 2.69
C ILE A 174 0.96 25.22 1.29
N LYS A 175 1.50 24.40 0.38
CA LYS A 175 1.78 24.78 -1.01
C LYS A 175 0.50 25.18 -1.76
N THR A 176 -0.56 24.39 -1.65
CA THR A 176 -1.83 24.66 -2.34
C THR A 176 -2.51 25.92 -1.79
N ARG A 177 -2.44 26.15 -0.47
CA ARG A 177 -3.01 27.35 0.16
C ARG A 177 -2.38 28.65 -0.35
N GLN A 178 -1.13 28.62 -0.75
CA GLN A 178 -0.39 29.78 -1.30
C GLN A 178 -0.63 29.97 -2.81
N ALA A 179 -1.41 29.12 -3.46
CA ALA A 179 -1.71 29.24 -4.88
C ALA A 179 -2.69 30.39 -5.13
N THR A 180 -2.46 31.14 -6.22
CA THR A 180 -3.23 32.36 -6.58
C THR A 180 -4.74 32.14 -6.64
N PHE A 181 -5.19 30.96 -7.12
CA PHE A 181 -6.62 30.66 -7.19
C PHE A 181 -7.28 30.48 -5.82
N VAL A 182 -6.51 30.01 -4.82
CA VAL A 182 -6.99 29.89 -3.43
C VAL A 182 -7.04 31.27 -2.78
N GLU A 183 -6.01 32.07 -2.98
CA GLU A 183 -5.97 33.45 -2.49
C GLU A 183 -7.10 34.30 -3.08
N SER A 184 -7.33 34.20 -4.37
CA SER A 184 -8.46 34.88 -5.04
C SER A 184 -9.81 34.45 -4.45
N SER A 185 -10.00 33.18 -4.11
CA SER A 185 -11.22 32.69 -3.47
C SER A 185 -11.43 33.27 -2.08
N PHE A 186 -10.36 33.50 -1.30
CA PHE A 186 -10.45 34.23 -0.02
C PHE A 186 -10.85 35.70 -0.20
N LEU A 187 -10.25 36.37 -1.18
CA LEU A 187 -10.54 37.80 -1.47
C LEU A 187 -11.97 37.99 -1.94
N LEU A 188 -12.57 37.02 -2.63
CA LEU A 188 -13.97 37.02 -3.06
C LEU A 188 -14.95 36.65 -1.93
N GLY A 189 -14.50 36.53 -0.68
CA GLY A 189 -15.34 36.24 0.48
C GLY A 189 -15.69 34.76 0.69
N GLY A 190 -14.98 33.84 0.07
CA GLY A 190 -15.17 32.40 0.26
C GLY A 190 -14.93 31.99 1.71
N SER A 191 -15.84 31.18 2.30
CA SER A 191 -15.66 30.67 3.66
C SER A 191 -14.48 29.71 3.74
N ARG A 192 -13.79 29.66 4.90
CA ARG A 192 -12.63 28.77 5.12
C ARG A 192 -12.95 27.29 4.83
N TRP A 193 -14.11 26.80 5.24
CA TRP A 193 -14.56 25.45 5.00
C TRP A 193 -14.84 25.15 3.53
N HIS A 194 -15.46 26.09 2.81
CA HIS A 194 -15.69 25.96 1.37
C HIS A 194 -14.36 25.86 0.62
N ILE A 195 -13.41 26.74 0.94
CA ILE A 195 -12.08 26.73 0.31
C ILE A 195 -11.31 25.45 0.63
N LEU A 196 -11.37 24.97 1.89
CA LEU A 196 -10.73 23.73 2.30
C LEU A 196 -11.21 22.54 1.46
N TRP A 197 -12.51 22.31 1.39
CA TRP A 197 -13.09 21.13 0.74
C TRP A 197 -13.13 21.26 -0.78
N ARG A 198 -13.33 22.45 -1.33
CA ARG A 198 -13.52 22.64 -2.77
C ARG A 198 -12.21 22.89 -3.52
N HIS A 199 -11.24 23.50 -2.89
CA HIS A 199 -10.00 23.92 -3.52
C HIS A 199 -8.75 23.24 -2.97
N VAL A 200 -8.57 23.19 -1.65
CA VAL A 200 -7.33 22.73 -1.03
C VAL A 200 -7.24 21.21 -1.03
N LEU A 201 -8.22 20.52 -0.44
CA LEU A 201 -8.19 19.05 -0.30
C LEU A 201 -8.06 18.31 -1.65
N PRO A 202 -8.84 18.64 -2.70
CA PRO A 202 -8.74 17.92 -3.96
C PRO A 202 -7.37 18.09 -4.66
N ASN A 203 -6.74 19.25 -4.48
CA ASN A 203 -5.43 19.50 -5.07
C ASN A 203 -4.30 18.88 -4.24
N ALA A 204 -4.34 18.99 -2.91
CA ALA A 204 -3.34 18.40 -2.03
C ALA A 204 -3.38 16.87 -2.05
N SER A 205 -4.56 16.25 -2.19
CA SER A 205 -4.71 14.79 -2.22
C SER A 205 -4.08 14.12 -3.44
N ARG A 206 -3.87 14.83 -4.55
CA ARG A 206 -3.24 14.27 -5.76
C ARG A 206 -1.86 13.69 -5.48
N SER A 207 -1.05 14.37 -4.68
CA SER A 207 0.29 13.90 -4.28
C SER A 207 0.26 12.74 -3.28
N VAL A 208 -0.86 12.58 -2.54
CA VAL A 208 -1.02 11.51 -1.54
C VAL A 208 -1.32 10.17 -2.19
N LEU A 209 -2.04 10.13 -3.33
CA LEU A 209 -2.42 8.90 -4.00
C LEU A 209 -1.22 8.03 -4.45
N PRO A 210 -0.20 8.56 -5.16
CA PRO A 210 0.98 7.77 -5.50
C PRO A 210 1.76 7.30 -4.27
N LEU A 211 1.74 8.07 -3.18
CA LEU A 211 2.35 7.68 -1.91
C LEU A 211 1.56 6.52 -1.27
N ALA A 212 0.22 6.53 -1.32
CA ALA A 212 -0.60 5.45 -0.80
C ALA A 212 -0.32 4.12 -1.52
N VAL A 213 -0.15 4.14 -2.85
CA VAL A 213 0.25 2.95 -3.61
C VAL A 213 1.63 2.45 -3.20
N LEU A 214 2.61 3.33 -3.01
CA LEU A 214 3.94 2.95 -2.52
C LEU A 214 3.85 2.35 -1.12
N GLN A 215 3.08 2.99 -0.23
CA GLN A 215 2.88 2.56 1.14
C GLN A 215 2.18 1.20 1.26
N PHE A 216 1.31 0.85 0.29
CA PHE A 216 0.68 -0.47 0.24
C PHE A 216 1.74 -1.59 0.10
N GLY A 217 2.68 -1.45 -0.82
CA GLY A 217 3.78 -2.42 -0.96
C GLY A 217 4.66 -2.51 0.29
N ASP A 218 4.96 -1.37 0.91
CA ASP A 218 5.73 -1.33 2.15
C ASP A 218 4.95 -1.94 3.33
N SER A 219 3.63 -1.74 3.41
CA SER A 219 2.79 -2.36 4.43
C SER A 219 2.75 -3.88 4.33
N ILE A 220 2.73 -4.45 3.11
CA ILE A 220 2.85 -5.91 2.93
C ILE A 220 4.14 -6.42 3.60
N LEU A 221 5.28 -5.75 3.38
CA LEU A 221 6.56 -6.17 3.96
C LEU A 221 6.57 -6.04 5.48
N VAL A 222 6.05 -4.95 6.03
CA VAL A 222 6.00 -4.75 7.49
C VAL A 222 5.12 -5.79 8.16
N ILE A 223 3.90 -6.02 7.62
CA ILE A 223 2.96 -7.00 8.16
C ILE A 223 3.52 -8.43 8.03
N ALA A 224 4.10 -8.78 6.88
CA ALA A 224 4.77 -10.07 6.71
C ALA A 224 5.94 -10.25 7.70
N SER A 225 6.68 -9.19 7.99
CA SER A 225 7.77 -9.22 8.99
C SER A 225 7.22 -9.40 10.41
N LEU A 226 6.09 -8.74 10.75
CA LEU A 226 5.42 -8.94 12.05
C LEU A 226 4.90 -10.39 12.16
N ALA A 227 4.22 -10.91 11.15
CA ALA A 227 3.75 -12.30 11.12
C ALA A 227 4.90 -13.31 11.20
N PHE A 228 6.03 -13.03 10.51
CA PHE A 228 7.26 -13.84 10.60
C PHE A 228 7.81 -13.90 12.03
N LEU A 229 7.69 -12.82 12.80
CA LEU A 229 8.10 -12.75 14.21
C LEU A 229 7.05 -13.29 15.20
N GLY A 230 5.90 -13.76 14.70
CA GLY A 230 4.83 -14.33 15.52
C GLY A 230 3.79 -13.33 16.03
N TYR A 231 3.74 -12.12 15.47
CA TYR A 231 2.74 -11.10 15.80
C TYR A 231 1.49 -11.16 14.90
N GLY A 232 1.37 -12.17 14.02
CA GLY A 232 0.19 -12.41 13.17
C GLY A 232 -0.73 -13.49 13.76
N ASP A 233 -1.68 -13.94 12.94
CA ASP A 233 -2.57 -15.04 13.31
C ASP A 233 -1.80 -16.36 13.48
N PRO A 234 -2.19 -17.21 14.45
CA PRO A 234 -1.60 -18.52 14.61
C PRO A 234 -2.03 -19.47 13.48
N PRO A 235 -1.31 -20.59 13.24
CA PRO A 235 -1.81 -21.67 12.40
C PRO A 235 -3.23 -22.10 12.82
N PRO A 236 -4.14 -22.45 11.89
CA PRO A 236 -3.91 -22.81 10.48
C PRO A 236 -3.92 -21.64 9.48
N ALA A 237 -3.88 -20.39 9.91
CA ALA A 237 -3.82 -19.25 9.00
C ALA A 237 -2.72 -19.41 7.93
N SER A 238 -2.86 -18.67 6.83
CA SER A 238 -1.99 -18.86 5.65
C SER A 238 -1.52 -17.55 5.04
N ASP A 239 -1.46 -16.45 5.80
CA ASP A 239 -0.83 -15.24 5.29
C ASP A 239 0.64 -15.46 4.88
N TRP A 240 1.13 -14.67 3.94
CA TRP A 240 2.45 -14.89 3.34
C TRP A 240 3.62 -14.83 4.35
N GLY A 241 3.53 -13.96 5.36
CA GLY A 241 4.55 -13.84 6.40
C GLY A 241 4.61 -15.07 7.30
N LEU A 242 3.46 -15.59 7.71
CA LEU A 242 3.35 -16.80 8.51
C LEU A 242 3.86 -18.04 7.73
N LEU A 243 3.52 -18.13 6.42
CA LEU A 243 4.03 -19.22 5.57
C LEU A 243 5.57 -19.24 5.52
N ILE A 244 6.18 -18.06 5.36
CA ILE A 244 7.66 -17.93 5.39
C ILE A 244 8.19 -18.30 6.77
N SER A 245 7.53 -17.87 7.85
CA SER A 245 7.92 -18.16 9.23
C SER A 245 7.89 -19.67 9.52
N ILE A 246 6.84 -20.37 9.09
CA ILE A 246 6.77 -21.83 9.22
C ILE A 246 7.86 -22.50 8.37
N GLY A 247 8.09 -22.01 7.16
CA GLY A 247 9.10 -22.58 6.25
C GLY A 247 10.52 -22.51 6.75
N LYS A 248 10.88 -21.52 7.60
CA LYS A 248 12.24 -21.38 8.16
C LYS A 248 12.69 -22.58 8.99
N ASP A 249 11.75 -23.29 9.61
CA ASP A 249 12.05 -24.45 10.44
C ASP A 249 12.30 -25.71 9.59
N TYR A 250 12.09 -25.61 8.27
CA TYR A 250 12.18 -26.69 7.29
C TYR A 250 13.15 -26.37 6.14
N LEU A 251 14.33 -25.85 6.42
CA LEU A 251 15.29 -25.37 5.41
C LEU A 251 15.79 -26.45 4.43
N LYS A 252 15.65 -27.74 4.76
CA LYS A 252 15.92 -28.85 3.82
C LYS A 252 14.93 -28.87 2.66
N TRP A 253 13.79 -28.22 2.78
CA TRP A 253 12.72 -28.12 1.80
C TRP A 253 12.52 -26.66 1.38
N PRO A 254 13.39 -26.11 0.54
CA PRO A 254 13.52 -24.67 0.32
C PRO A 254 12.28 -24.03 -0.32
N TRP A 255 11.43 -24.80 -1.01
CA TRP A 255 10.21 -24.30 -1.60
C TRP A 255 9.24 -23.73 -0.54
N LEU A 256 9.28 -24.24 0.71
CA LEU A 256 8.44 -23.75 1.79
C LEU A 256 8.69 -22.28 2.12
N VAL A 257 9.91 -21.79 1.93
CA VAL A 257 10.28 -20.38 2.10
C VAL A 257 10.21 -19.63 0.78
N TYR A 258 10.80 -20.21 -0.30
CA TYR A 258 10.95 -19.46 -1.54
C TYR A 258 9.64 -19.19 -2.26
N ALA A 259 8.68 -20.12 -2.26
CA ALA A 259 7.43 -19.94 -2.96
C ALA A 259 6.63 -18.73 -2.41
N PRO A 260 6.29 -18.66 -1.10
CA PRO A 260 5.59 -17.49 -0.56
C PRO A 260 6.45 -16.21 -0.61
N ALA A 261 7.77 -16.31 -0.43
CA ALA A 261 8.65 -15.14 -0.51
C ALA A 261 8.71 -14.56 -1.92
N LEU A 262 8.79 -15.37 -2.98
CA LEU A 262 8.78 -14.90 -4.36
C LEU A 262 7.46 -14.22 -4.73
N VAL A 263 6.32 -14.75 -4.28
CA VAL A 263 5.01 -14.12 -4.48
C VAL A 263 4.97 -12.76 -3.79
N THR A 264 5.43 -12.68 -2.54
CA THR A 264 5.51 -11.42 -1.78
C THR A 264 6.39 -10.41 -2.52
N ILE A 265 7.60 -10.80 -2.90
CA ILE A 265 8.57 -9.94 -3.62
C ILE A 265 7.99 -9.48 -4.95
N ALA A 266 7.42 -10.39 -5.74
CA ALA A 266 6.84 -10.06 -7.05
C ALA A 266 5.70 -9.03 -6.90
N THR A 267 4.83 -9.21 -5.90
CA THR A 267 3.72 -8.29 -5.63
C THR A 267 4.23 -6.92 -5.20
N VAL A 268 5.15 -6.86 -4.23
CA VAL A 268 5.70 -5.60 -3.72
C VAL A 268 6.47 -4.83 -4.80
N LEU A 269 7.31 -5.51 -5.59
CA LEU A 269 8.04 -4.87 -6.69
C LEU A 269 7.09 -4.35 -7.76
N SER A 270 6.01 -5.08 -8.05
CA SER A 270 4.99 -4.67 -9.02
C SER A 270 4.24 -3.43 -8.56
N VAL A 271 3.78 -3.41 -7.31
CA VAL A 271 3.12 -2.24 -6.70
C VAL A 271 4.06 -1.01 -6.72
N ASN A 272 5.32 -1.19 -6.30
CA ASN A 272 6.31 -0.12 -6.32
C ASN A 272 6.62 0.39 -7.74
N ARG A 273 6.60 -0.48 -8.73
CA ARG A 273 6.79 -0.10 -10.13
C ARG A 273 5.62 0.72 -10.65
N ILE A 274 4.39 0.29 -10.36
CA ILE A 274 3.16 1.01 -10.70
C ILE A 274 3.16 2.40 -10.05
N SER A 275 3.44 2.50 -8.76
CA SER A 275 3.53 3.78 -8.04
C SER A 275 4.53 4.75 -8.68
N ARG A 276 5.71 4.27 -9.06
CA ARG A 276 6.72 5.10 -9.74
C ARG A 276 6.31 5.52 -11.15
N TRP A 277 5.56 4.69 -11.85
CA TRP A 277 5.03 5.03 -13.17
C TRP A 277 3.95 6.10 -13.07
N LEU A 278 3.02 5.97 -12.12
CA LEU A 278 1.97 6.97 -11.86
C LEU A 278 2.57 8.36 -11.56
N ARG A 279 3.64 8.44 -10.77
CA ARG A 279 4.31 9.72 -10.45
C ARG A 279 5.05 10.37 -11.62
N LYS A 280 5.30 9.65 -12.71
CA LYS A 280 5.94 10.22 -13.92
C LYS A 280 4.93 10.76 -14.92
N THR A 281 3.68 10.39 -14.79
CA THR A 281 2.59 10.79 -15.68
C THR A 281 1.82 12.00 -15.16
N ASP A 282 1.97 12.34 -13.88
CA ASP A 282 1.53 13.62 -13.29
C ASP A 282 2.60 14.71 -13.48
#